data_d96adcd6fbf65b961cbb6fe207c35332
#
_entry.id   d96adcd6fbf65b961cbb6fe207c35332
#
_cell.length_a   1.000
_cell.length_b   1.000
_cell.length_c   1.000
_cell.angle_alpha   90.00
_cell.angle_beta   90.00
_cell.angle_gamma   90.00
#
_symmetry.space_group_name_H-M   'P 1'
#
loop_
_entity.id
_entity.type
_entity.pdbx_description
1 polymer ?
#
loop_
_entity_poly.entity_id
_entity_poly.type
_entity_poly.pdbx_seq_one_letter_code
_entity_poly.pdbx_strand_id
1 'polypeptide(L)'
;MPREGYLMKDKPYILLVDDDPNISRLVQLYLEKEGFEVKCADRGDDALAQFRRMPPDLMLLDVMLPGMDGWQVLKAIRKTSTIPIIMLTAKDETFDKVLGLELGADDYITKPFDSKELVARVKAVLRRTQGTEEEKTDLLSFPALTVSLSQYEVHYQGQKVEMPPKELEVLYFLASHQNQVFTREQLLEQVWGFDFFGDSRTVDVHIKRLREKLPDCEQYGWCIRTVWGVGYKFEMK
;
A
#
# COMPACT_ATOMS: atom_id res chain seq x y z
N MET A 1 -18.35 -20.99 -20.33
CA MET A 1 -17.09 -21.73 -20.29
C MET A 1 -16.42 -21.43 -18.97
N PRO A 2 -16.12 -22.41 -18.10
CA PRO A 2 -15.46 -22.16 -16.83
C PRO A 2 -14.01 -21.74 -17.09
N ARG A 3 -13.54 -20.70 -16.37
CA ARG A 3 -12.15 -20.27 -16.37
C ARG A 3 -11.32 -21.33 -15.65
N GLU A 4 -10.58 -22.12 -16.40
CA GLU A 4 -9.58 -23.04 -15.88
C GLU A 4 -8.41 -22.28 -15.28
N GLY A 5 -8.00 -22.72 -14.06
CA GLY A 5 -6.61 -22.65 -13.60
C GLY A 5 -6.16 -21.45 -12.80
N TYR A 6 -6.86 -21.05 -11.73
CA TYR A 6 -6.13 -20.49 -10.59
C TYR A 6 -5.56 -21.65 -9.77
N LEU A 7 -4.36 -22.08 -10.12
CA LEU A 7 -3.52 -22.87 -9.22
C LEU A 7 -3.34 -22.06 -7.94
N MET A 8 -3.83 -22.58 -6.82
CA MET A 8 -3.53 -22.01 -5.51
C MET A 8 -2.00 -21.92 -5.40
N LYS A 9 -1.46 -20.70 -5.37
CA LYS A 9 -0.05 -20.48 -5.05
C LYS A 9 0.15 -20.95 -3.61
N ASP A 10 0.89 -22.00 -3.40
CA ASP A 10 1.19 -22.52 -2.06
C ASP A 10 1.94 -21.50 -1.18
N LYS A 11 2.56 -20.47 -1.77
CA LYS A 11 3.33 -19.44 -1.07
C LYS A 11 3.16 -18.09 -1.75
N PRO A 12 3.00 -16.99 -0.97
CA PRO A 12 2.99 -15.65 -1.54
C PRO A 12 4.33 -15.34 -2.22
N TYR A 13 4.25 -14.73 -3.41
CA TYR A 13 5.39 -14.37 -4.21
C TYR A 13 5.77 -12.89 -4.04
N ILE A 14 7.02 -12.65 -3.63
CA ILE A 14 7.60 -11.33 -3.45
C ILE A 14 8.65 -11.07 -4.52
N LEU A 15 8.58 -9.92 -5.19
CA LEU A 15 9.63 -9.43 -6.06
C LEU A 15 10.48 -8.40 -5.30
N LEU A 16 11.74 -8.75 -5.04
CA LEU A 16 12.72 -7.87 -4.43
C LEU A 16 13.57 -7.22 -5.51
N VAL A 17 13.62 -5.90 -5.52
CA VAL A 17 14.39 -5.10 -6.49
C VAL A 17 15.40 -4.25 -5.75
N ASP A 18 16.68 -4.62 -5.84
CA ASP A 18 17.78 -3.97 -5.16
C ASP A 18 19.09 -4.33 -5.89
N ASP A 19 19.93 -3.36 -6.18
CA ASP A 19 21.19 -3.56 -6.93
C ASP A 19 22.35 -4.03 -6.04
N ASP A 20 22.20 -3.97 -4.70
CA ASP A 20 23.19 -4.55 -3.78
C ASP A 20 22.93 -6.06 -3.58
N PRO A 21 23.81 -6.94 -4.08
CA PRO A 21 23.65 -8.38 -3.96
C PRO A 21 23.68 -8.89 -2.52
N ASN A 22 24.33 -8.16 -1.59
CA ASN A 22 24.39 -8.56 -0.19
C ASN A 22 23.07 -8.28 0.51
N ILE A 23 22.46 -7.13 0.23
CA ILE A 23 21.13 -6.77 0.74
C ILE A 23 20.10 -7.74 0.17
N SER A 24 20.10 -7.94 -1.14
CA SER A 24 19.19 -8.85 -1.83
C SER A 24 19.27 -10.27 -1.27
N ARG A 25 20.46 -10.81 -1.08
CA ARG A 25 20.67 -12.14 -0.51
C ARG A 25 20.19 -12.25 0.93
N LEU A 26 20.46 -11.23 1.74
CA LEU A 26 20.05 -11.19 3.14
C LEU A 26 18.52 -11.14 3.27
N VAL A 27 17.88 -10.23 2.55
CA VAL A 27 16.42 -10.07 2.55
C VAL A 27 15.73 -11.33 2.03
N GLN A 28 16.23 -11.90 0.93
CA GLN A 28 15.72 -13.14 0.37
C GLN A 28 15.76 -14.26 1.43
N LEU A 29 16.89 -14.47 2.10
CA LEU A 29 17.05 -15.51 3.12
C LEU A 29 16.01 -15.37 4.26
N TYR A 30 15.78 -14.15 4.74
CA TYR A 30 14.81 -13.90 5.80
C TYR A 30 13.37 -14.15 5.34
N LEU A 31 13.01 -13.69 4.15
CA LEU A 31 11.67 -13.86 3.63
C LEU A 31 11.37 -15.33 3.28
N GLU A 32 12.33 -16.05 2.68
CA GLU A 32 12.18 -17.48 2.38
C GLU A 32 12.02 -18.32 3.65
N LYS A 33 12.74 -17.97 4.73
CA LYS A 33 12.59 -18.61 6.05
C LYS A 33 11.18 -18.43 6.62
N GLU A 34 10.53 -17.35 6.29
CA GLU A 34 9.14 -17.05 6.70
C GLU A 34 8.08 -17.62 5.74
N GLY A 35 8.52 -18.40 4.76
CA GLY A 35 7.64 -19.15 3.88
C GLY A 35 7.23 -18.42 2.59
N PHE A 36 7.86 -17.31 2.24
CA PHE A 36 7.61 -16.60 1.00
C PHE A 36 8.41 -17.18 -0.18
N GLU A 37 7.88 -17.09 -1.40
CA GLU A 37 8.67 -17.24 -2.62
C GLU A 37 9.27 -15.87 -2.97
N VAL A 38 10.60 -15.80 -3.15
CA VAL A 38 11.28 -14.53 -3.45
C VAL A 38 12.04 -14.63 -4.77
N LYS A 39 11.82 -13.67 -5.66
CA LYS A 39 12.66 -13.45 -6.82
C LYS A 39 13.31 -12.08 -6.72
N CYS A 40 14.53 -11.99 -7.23
CA CYS A 40 15.31 -10.76 -7.20
C CYS A 40 15.47 -10.19 -8.60
N ALA A 41 15.54 -8.86 -8.68
CA ALA A 41 15.99 -8.10 -9.83
C ALA A 41 16.99 -7.05 -9.33
N ASP A 42 18.02 -6.78 -10.10
CA ASP A 42 19.07 -5.79 -9.76
C ASP A 42 18.91 -4.48 -10.55
N ARG A 43 17.86 -4.41 -11.40
CA ARG A 43 17.57 -3.29 -12.29
C ARG A 43 16.07 -3.04 -12.42
N GLY A 44 15.70 -1.78 -12.61
CA GLY A 44 14.31 -1.40 -12.78
C GLY A 44 13.64 -1.93 -14.05
N ASP A 45 14.38 -2.01 -15.14
CA ASP A 45 13.90 -2.57 -16.42
C ASP A 45 13.61 -4.08 -16.32
N ASP A 46 14.48 -4.85 -15.65
CA ASP A 46 14.25 -6.27 -15.38
C ASP A 46 13.08 -6.47 -14.41
N ALA A 47 12.98 -5.66 -13.37
CA ALA A 47 11.83 -5.69 -12.46
C ALA A 47 10.49 -5.53 -13.19
N LEU A 48 10.39 -4.58 -14.13
CA LEU A 48 9.19 -4.39 -14.94
C LEU A 48 8.94 -5.57 -15.88
N ALA A 49 9.98 -6.20 -16.45
CA ALA A 49 9.84 -7.37 -17.29
C ALA A 49 9.33 -8.57 -16.50
N GLN A 50 9.87 -8.80 -15.30
CA GLN A 50 9.41 -9.85 -14.38
C GLN A 50 7.98 -9.59 -13.92
N PHE A 51 7.63 -8.37 -13.51
CA PHE A 51 6.28 -7.96 -13.12
C PHE A 51 5.25 -8.26 -14.23
N ARG A 52 5.52 -7.91 -15.47
CA ARG A 52 4.61 -8.15 -16.60
C ARG A 52 4.40 -9.64 -16.88
N ARG A 53 5.44 -10.46 -16.68
CA ARG A 53 5.38 -11.92 -16.90
C ARG A 53 4.61 -12.62 -15.79
N MET A 54 4.85 -12.24 -14.55
CA MET A 54 4.25 -12.82 -13.36
C MET A 54 4.14 -11.74 -12.25
N PRO A 55 2.99 -11.09 -12.12
CA PRO A 55 2.80 -10.09 -11.07
C PRO A 55 3.04 -10.68 -9.69
N PRO A 56 3.83 -10.03 -8.83
CA PRO A 56 4.03 -10.47 -7.44
C PRO A 56 2.84 -10.12 -6.56
N ASP A 57 2.74 -10.78 -5.42
CA ASP A 57 1.78 -10.44 -4.37
C ASP A 57 2.22 -9.20 -3.58
N LEU A 58 3.55 -8.90 -3.58
CA LEU A 58 4.15 -7.69 -3.02
C LEU A 58 5.49 -7.41 -3.71
N MET A 59 5.83 -6.13 -3.88
CA MET A 59 7.16 -5.71 -4.36
C MET A 59 7.90 -4.94 -3.25
N LEU A 60 9.16 -5.31 -3.00
CA LEU A 60 10.15 -4.50 -2.30
C LEU A 60 11.01 -3.82 -3.36
N LEU A 61 11.09 -2.49 -3.34
CA LEU A 61 11.67 -1.72 -4.43
C LEU A 61 12.66 -0.67 -3.91
N ASP A 62 13.93 -0.85 -4.24
CA ASP A 62 14.93 0.18 -3.96
C ASP A 62 14.69 1.42 -4.81
N VAL A 63 14.90 2.58 -4.21
CA VAL A 63 14.88 3.87 -4.91
C VAL A 63 16.07 4.00 -5.84
N MET A 64 17.26 3.65 -5.36
CA MET A 64 18.53 3.89 -6.02
C MET A 64 18.94 2.72 -6.92
N LEU A 65 18.26 2.56 -8.05
CA LEU A 65 18.58 1.52 -9.02
C LEU A 65 19.35 2.08 -10.22
N PRO A 66 20.27 1.31 -10.82
CA PRO A 66 20.98 1.73 -12.02
C PRO A 66 20.05 1.79 -13.23
N GLY A 67 20.16 2.87 -14.00
CA GLY A 67 19.40 3.09 -15.21
C GLY A 67 17.99 3.60 -14.95
N MET A 68 17.02 2.72 -14.74
CA MET A 68 15.66 3.07 -14.35
C MET A 68 15.54 3.04 -12.84
N ASP A 69 15.36 4.19 -12.21
CA ASP A 69 15.22 4.31 -10.76
C ASP A 69 13.90 3.71 -10.24
N GLY A 70 13.83 3.50 -8.91
CA GLY A 70 12.66 2.91 -8.28
C GLY A 70 11.39 3.75 -8.42
N TRP A 71 11.51 5.09 -8.50
CA TRP A 71 10.35 5.97 -8.72
C TRP A 71 9.73 5.79 -10.10
N GLN A 72 10.57 5.59 -11.11
CA GLN A 72 10.12 5.33 -12.48
C GLN A 72 9.44 3.96 -12.58
N VAL A 73 9.98 2.95 -11.89
CA VAL A 73 9.37 1.62 -11.79
C VAL A 73 8.00 1.70 -11.12
N LEU A 74 7.93 2.33 -9.93
CA LEU A 74 6.68 2.54 -9.20
C LEU A 74 5.62 3.22 -10.08
N LYS A 75 5.97 4.34 -10.70
CA LYS A 75 5.07 5.09 -11.58
C LYS A 75 4.60 4.25 -12.79
N ALA A 76 5.47 3.41 -13.33
CA ALA A 76 5.10 2.53 -14.44
C ALA A 76 4.10 1.45 -14.00
N ILE A 77 4.30 0.83 -12.83
CA ILE A 77 3.41 -0.19 -12.28
C ILE A 77 2.05 0.42 -11.92
N ARG A 78 2.02 1.59 -11.28
CA ARG A 78 0.78 2.26 -10.85
C ARG A 78 -0.15 2.67 -11.99
N LYS A 79 0.32 2.67 -13.23
CA LYS A 79 -0.56 2.86 -14.41
C LYS A 79 -1.49 1.67 -14.67
N THR A 80 -1.14 0.48 -14.20
CA THR A 80 -1.81 -0.77 -14.57
C THR A 80 -2.09 -1.70 -13.39
N SER A 81 -1.60 -1.39 -12.18
CA SER A 81 -1.71 -2.28 -11.04
C SER A 81 -1.68 -1.55 -9.71
N THR A 82 -2.39 -2.12 -8.75
CA THR A 82 -2.46 -1.68 -7.34
C THR A 82 -1.75 -2.65 -6.40
N ILE A 83 -0.87 -3.54 -6.90
CA ILE A 83 -0.10 -4.42 -6.02
C ILE A 83 0.60 -3.62 -4.92
N PRO A 84 0.71 -4.15 -3.71
CA PRO A 84 1.42 -3.47 -2.64
C PRO A 84 2.91 -3.32 -2.98
N ILE A 85 3.44 -2.11 -2.80
CA ILE A 85 4.85 -1.77 -3.04
C ILE A 85 5.40 -1.07 -1.80
N ILE A 86 6.44 -1.66 -1.21
CA ILE A 86 7.22 -1.07 -0.12
C ILE A 86 8.53 -0.55 -0.72
N MET A 87 8.78 0.75 -0.57
CA MET A 87 10.01 1.35 -1.03
C MET A 87 11.15 1.13 -0.04
N LEU A 88 12.33 0.78 -0.52
CA LEU A 88 13.57 0.77 0.26
C LEU A 88 14.35 2.05 -0.06
N THR A 89 14.71 2.84 0.95
CA THR A 89 15.31 4.17 0.74
C THR A 89 16.45 4.44 1.71
N ALA A 90 17.38 5.32 1.35
CA ALA A 90 18.44 5.76 2.26
C ALA A 90 17.89 6.69 3.35
N LYS A 91 18.57 6.73 4.51
CA LYS A 91 18.11 7.36 5.76
C LYS A 91 17.87 8.88 5.71
N ASP A 92 18.47 9.60 4.79
CA ASP A 92 18.58 11.07 4.86
C ASP A 92 17.69 11.86 3.91
N GLU A 93 16.83 11.22 3.13
CA GLU A 93 16.02 11.89 2.13
C GLU A 93 14.54 11.96 2.52
N THR A 94 14.21 12.92 3.41
CA THR A 94 12.81 13.23 3.77
C THR A 94 11.99 13.60 2.53
N PHE A 95 12.64 14.16 1.51
CA PHE A 95 12.03 14.50 0.23
C PHE A 95 11.60 13.25 -0.56
N ASP A 96 12.42 12.19 -0.56
CA ASP A 96 12.11 10.93 -1.27
C ASP A 96 10.94 10.18 -0.63
N LYS A 97 10.79 10.28 0.68
CA LYS A 97 9.66 9.66 1.39
C LYS A 97 8.32 10.29 1.00
N VAL A 98 8.27 11.61 0.93
CA VAL A 98 7.06 12.34 0.51
C VAL A 98 6.78 12.08 -0.97
N LEU A 99 7.82 12.13 -1.81
CA LEU A 99 7.69 11.85 -3.24
C LEU A 99 7.21 10.42 -3.52
N GLY A 100 7.74 9.43 -2.79
CA GLY A 100 7.36 8.02 -2.96
C GLY A 100 5.91 7.76 -2.62
N LEU A 101 5.45 8.36 -1.56
CA LEU A 101 4.04 8.30 -1.18
C LEU A 101 3.16 9.06 -2.18
N GLU A 102 3.61 10.21 -2.70
CA GLU A 102 2.93 10.92 -3.79
C GLU A 102 2.87 10.11 -5.08
N LEU A 103 3.83 9.25 -5.36
CA LEU A 103 3.86 8.38 -6.52
C LEU A 103 3.10 7.06 -6.36
N GLY A 104 2.62 6.71 -5.16
CA GLY A 104 1.75 5.55 -4.96
C GLY A 104 2.37 4.38 -4.20
N ALA A 105 3.49 4.55 -3.50
CA ALA A 105 3.99 3.56 -2.58
C ALA A 105 3.01 3.35 -1.41
N ASP A 106 2.92 2.12 -0.92
CA ASP A 106 2.08 1.77 0.23
C ASP A 106 2.81 1.98 1.55
N ASP A 107 4.11 1.73 1.57
CA ASP A 107 4.98 1.92 2.72
C ASP A 107 6.42 2.17 2.27
N TYR A 108 7.31 2.56 3.20
CA TYR A 108 8.75 2.68 2.96
C TYR A 108 9.56 2.18 4.17
N ILE A 109 10.74 1.67 3.88
CA ILE A 109 11.69 1.20 4.88
C ILE A 109 13.03 1.88 4.62
N THR A 110 13.61 2.51 5.64
CA THR A 110 14.91 3.19 5.51
C THR A 110 16.06 2.23 5.69
N LYS A 111 17.03 2.27 4.78
CA LYS A 111 18.32 1.57 4.91
C LYS A 111 19.26 2.35 5.85
N PRO A 112 20.01 1.69 6.76
CA PRO A 112 19.95 0.27 7.06
C PRO A 112 18.71 -0.08 7.88
N PHE A 113 18.11 -1.24 7.62
CA PHE A 113 16.90 -1.73 8.28
C PHE A 113 17.17 -3.00 9.10
N ASP A 114 16.39 -3.22 10.13
CA ASP A 114 16.34 -4.50 10.83
C ASP A 114 15.54 -5.52 10.00
N SER A 115 16.09 -6.73 9.84
CA SER A 115 15.45 -7.79 9.06
C SER A 115 14.10 -8.22 9.64
N LYS A 116 13.92 -8.15 10.96
CA LYS A 116 12.66 -8.49 11.62
C LYS A 116 11.61 -7.41 11.35
N GLU A 117 12.01 -6.14 11.32
CA GLU A 117 11.15 -5.03 10.95
C GLU A 117 10.65 -5.20 9.51
N LEU A 118 11.55 -5.46 8.56
CA LEU A 118 11.20 -5.70 7.17
C LEU A 118 10.20 -6.84 7.02
N VAL A 119 10.47 -7.99 7.65
CA VAL A 119 9.57 -9.15 7.63
C VAL A 119 8.21 -8.82 8.24
N ALA A 120 8.19 -8.11 9.36
CA ALA A 120 6.94 -7.72 10.02
C ALA A 120 6.08 -6.81 9.11
N ARG A 121 6.69 -5.85 8.41
CA ARG A 121 6.00 -4.97 7.47
C ARG A 121 5.47 -5.72 6.25
N VAL A 122 6.29 -6.60 5.66
CA VAL A 122 5.86 -7.47 4.55
C VAL A 122 4.66 -8.32 4.95
N LYS A 123 4.71 -8.98 6.11
CA LYS A 123 3.59 -9.78 6.63
C LYS A 123 2.34 -8.92 6.88
N ALA A 124 2.52 -7.74 7.46
CA ALA A 124 1.40 -6.83 7.73
C ALA A 124 0.70 -6.39 6.43
N VAL A 125 1.47 -6.07 5.39
CA VAL A 125 0.92 -5.69 4.09
C VAL A 125 0.24 -6.88 3.41
N LEU A 126 0.88 -8.06 3.35
CA LEU A 126 0.32 -9.25 2.71
C LEU A 126 -0.92 -9.81 3.42
N ARG A 127 -0.96 -9.79 4.77
CA ARG A 127 -2.14 -10.24 5.53
C ARG A 127 -3.39 -9.45 5.15
N ARG A 128 -3.22 -8.18 4.81
CA ARG A 128 -4.29 -7.28 4.41
C ARG A 128 -4.82 -7.58 3.01
N THR A 129 -3.98 -8.14 2.12
CA THR A 129 -4.37 -8.52 0.75
C THR A 129 -4.89 -9.95 0.63
N GLN A 130 -4.58 -10.81 1.61
CA GLN A 130 -5.03 -12.20 1.66
C GLN A 130 -6.13 -12.33 2.71
N GLY A 131 -7.35 -11.87 2.42
CA GLY A 131 -8.47 -11.94 3.35
C GLY A 131 -8.56 -13.32 4.05
N THR A 132 -8.14 -13.38 5.33
CA THR A 132 -8.46 -14.53 6.17
C THR A 132 -9.95 -14.49 6.48
N GLU A 133 -10.62 -15.61 6.19
CA GLU A 133 -12.02 -15.89 6.50
C GLU A 133 -12.29 -15.74 8.02
N GLU A 134 -12.55 -14.53 8.44
CA GLU A 134 -13.46 -14.27 9.53
C GLU A 134 -14.58 -13.42 8.93
N GLU A 135 -15.74 -14.05 8.75
CA GLU A 135 -17.01 -13.40 8.39
C GLU A 135 -17.41 -12.39 9.47
N LYS A 136 -16.74 -11.24 9.49
CA LYS A 136 -17.34 -10.00 9.91
C LYS A 136 -17.62 -9.21 8.65
N THR A 137 -18.82 -8.78 8.50
CA THR A 137 -19.29 -7.93 7.39
C THR A 137 -18.56 -6.59 7.43
N ASP A 138 -17.31 -6.58 6.97
CA ASP A 138 -16.48 -5.37 6.84
C ASP A 138 -16.86 -4.57 5.60
N LEU A 139 -18.16 -4.58 5.29
CA LEU A 139 -18.74 -3.79 4.22
C LEU A 139 -19.34 -2.51 4.83
N LEU A 140 -18.74 -1.39 4.51
CA LEU A 140 -19.32 -0.08 4.79
C LEU A 140 -20.09 0.39 3.55
N SER A 141 -21.32 0.85 3.76
CA SER A 141 -22.17 1.35 2.69
C SER A 141 -22.69 2.75 3.01
N PHE A 142 -22.42 3.67 2.09
CA PHE A 142 -22.87 5.06 2.14
C PHE A 142 -23.51 5.43 0.79
N PRO A 143 -24.22 6.55 0.71
CA PRO A 143 -24.72 7.01 -0.58
C PRO A 143 -23.59 7.13 -1.60
N ALA A 144 -23.70 6.42 -2.71
CA ALA A 144 -22.73 6.29 -3.80
C ALA A 144 -21.35 5.69 -3.43
N LEU A 145 -21.12 5.20 -2.20
CA LEU A 145 -19.84 4.61 -1.77
C LEU A 145 -20.06 3.29 -1.06
N THR A 146 -19.37 2.25 -1.49
CA THR A 146 -19.20 1.01 -0.71
C THR A 146 -17.72 0.69 -0.57
N VAL A 147 -17.32 0.29 0.64
CA VAL A 147 -15.92 -0.06 0.97
C VAL A 147 -15.93 -1.41 1.66
N SER A 148 -15.26 -2.38 1.08
CA SER A 148 -15.05 -3.71 1.68
C SER A 148 -13.57 -3.87 2.01
N LEU A 149 -13.25 -3.99 3.30
CA LEU A 149 -11.87 -4.23 3.72
C LEU A 149 -11.47 -5.69 3.45
N SER A 150 -12.37 -6.64 3.65
CA SER A 150 -12.11 -8.07 3.42
C SER A 150 -11.89 -8.41 1.94
N GLN A 151 -12.59 -7.72 1.03
CA GLN A 151 -12.44 -7.91 -0.41
C GLN A 151 -11.42 -6.96 -1.04
N TYR A 152 -10.91 -5.99 -0.28
CA TYR A 152 -10.07 -4.88 -0.79
C TYR A 152 -10.69 -4.18 -2.00
N GLU A 153 -12.00 -3.93 -1.92
CA GLU A 153 -12.76 -3.31 -2.99
C GLU A 153 -13.45 -2.03 -2.55
N VAL A 154 -13.42 -1.05 -3.43
CA VAL A 154 -14.15 0.21 -3.30
C VAL A 154 -15.01 0.40 -4.55
N HIS A 155 -16.29 0.70 -4.36
CA HIS A 155 -17.14 1.15 -5.45
C HIS A 155 -17.63 2.56 -5.13
N TYR A 156 -17.51 3.43 -6.10
CA TYR A 156 -17.98 4.81 -6.03
C TYR A 156 -18.83 5.14 -7.25
N GLN A 157 -20.03 5.67 -7.02
CA GLN A 157 -21.03 5.94 -8.09
C GLN A 157 -21.34 4.69 -8.96
N GLY A 158 -21.34 3.52 -8.34
CA GLY A 158 -21.58 2.25 -9.02
C GLY A 158 -20.41 1.70 -9.83
N GLN A 159 -19.26 2.36 -9.83
CA GLN A 159 -18.05 1.90 -10.50
C GLN A 159 -16.99 1.46 -9.51
N LYS A 160 -16.24 0.39 -9.85
CA LYS A 160 -15.09 -0.03 -9.07
C LYS A 160 -13.96 0.99 -9.19
N VAL A 161 -13.45 1.43 -8.04
CA VAL A 161 -12.33 2.37 -7.95
C VAL A 161 -11.07 1.63 -7.51
N GLU A 162 -10.06 1.64 -8.34
CA GLU A 162 -8.78 1.03 -8.02
C GLU A 162 -8.02 1.84 -6.97
N MET A 163 -7.76 1.22 -5.81
CA MET A 163 -7.05 1.84 -4.70
C MET A 163 -5.90 0.94 -4.23
N PRO A 164 -4.69 1.49 -4.03
CA PRO A 164 -3.64 0.81 -3.29
C PRO A 164 -4.11 0.47 -1.86
N PRO A 165 -3.61 -0.62 -1.26
CA PRO A 165 -4.08 -1.10 0.04
C PRO A 165 -4.15 -0.03 1.12
N LYS A 166 -3.12 0.81 1.25
CA LYS A 166 -3.10 1.86 2.28
C LYS A 166 -4.12 2.98 2.06
N GLU A 167 -4.44 3.32 0.82
CA GLU A 167 -5.50 4.28 0.54
C GLU A 167 -6.87 3.72 0.98
N LEU A 168 -7.13 2.46 0.67
CA LEU A 168 -8.36 1.77 1.07
C LEU A 168 -8.47 1.67 2.61
N GLU A 169 -7.38 1.30 3.29
CA GLU A 169 -7.36 1.18 4.74
C GLU A 169 -7.62 2.51 5.45
N VAL A 170 -7.02 3.61 4.96
CA VAL A 170 -7.30 4.97 5.49
C VAL A 170 -8.76 5.34 5.27
N LEU A 171 -9.30 5.09 4.08
CA LEU A 171 -10.71 5.33 3.79
C LEU A 171 -11.62 4.52 4.70
N TYR A 172 -11.37 3.21 4.81
CA TYR A 172 -12.15 2.30 5.64
C TYR A 172 -12.11 2.73 7.11
N PHE A 173 -10.92 3.02 7.65
CA PHE A 173 -10.76 3.43 9.04
C PHE A 173 -11.54 4.72 9.34
N LEU A 174 -11.41 5.74 8.50
CA LEU A 174 -12.14 6.99 8.68
C LEU A 174 -13.66 6.80 8.53
N ALA A 175 -14.10 6.01 7.55
CA ALA A 175 -15.51 5.77 7.28
C ALA A 175 -16.18 4.90 8.38
N SER A 176 -15.45 3.98 9.00
CA SER A 176 -15.94 3.20 10.14
C SER A 176 -16.09 4.02 11.42
N HIS A 177 -15.46 5.21 11.48
CA HIS A 177 -15.51 6.13 12.62
C HIS A 177 -16.11 7.50 12.21
N GLN A 178 -17.35 7.45 11.68
CA GLN A 178 -18.05 8.62 11.16
C GLN A 178 -18.06 9.78 12.17
N ASN A 179 -17.80 11.00 11.66
CA ASN A 179 -17.81 12.25 12.42
C ASN A 179 -16.75 12.36 13.52
N GLN A 180 -15.92 11.33 13.74
CA GLN A 180 -14.80 11.38 14.67
C GLN A 180 -13.55 11.97 13.99
N VAL A 181 -12.88 12.87 14.71
CA VAL A 181 -11.62 13.49 14.26
C VAL A 181 -10.45 12.65 14.75
N PHE A 182 -9.52 12.36 13.84
CA PHE A 182 -8.27 11.68 14.14
C PHE A 182 -7.09 12.56 13.78
N THR A 183 -6.08 12.60 14.64
CA THR A 183 -4.81 13.26 14.31
C THR A 183 -4.05 12.46 13.26
N ARG A 184 -3.04 13.09 12.67
CA ARG A 184 -2.16 12.39 11.71
C ARG A 184 -1.44 11.21 12.36
N GLU A 185 -0.97 11.41 13.59
CA GLU A 185 -0.29 10.40 14.39
C GLU A 185 -1.21 9.23 14.70
N GLN A 186 -2.44 9.49 15.10
CA GLN A 186 -3.44 8.45 15.36
C GLN A 186 -3.75 7.65 14.09
N LEU A 187 -3.95 8.32 12.95
CA LEU A 187 -4.18 7.63 11.67
C LEU A 187 -2.98 6.79 11.25
N LEU A 188 -1.77 7.33 11.45
CA LEU A 188 -0.54 6.62 11.16
C LEU A 188 -0.44 5.34 12.00
N GLU A 189 -0.65 5.45 13.30
CA GLU A 189 -0.62 4.33 14.24
C GLU A 189 -1.67 3.27 13.91
N GLN A 190 -2.91 3.67 13.64
CA GLN A 190 -4.02 2.76 13.39
C GLN A 190 -3.91 2.04 12.03
N VAL A 191 -3.39 2.71 11.01
CA VAL A 191 -3.33 2.16 9.66
C VAL A 191 -1.97 1.55 9.34
N TRP A 192 -0.87 2.08 9.87
CA TRP A 192 0.49 1.55 9.65
C TRP A 192 1.05 0.76 10.82
N GLY A 193 0.51 0.97 12.04
CA GLY A 193 0.92 0.28 13.27
C GLY A 193 1.87 1.11 14.14
N PHE A 194 2.01 0.71 15.41
CA PHE A 194 2.84 1.40 16.40
C PHE A 194 4.34 1.47 16.05
N ASP A 195 4.83 0.50 15.29
CA ASP A 195 6.24 0.40 14.90
C ASP A 195 6.55 1.21 13.63
N PHE A 196 5.61 2.01 13.15
CA PHE A 196 5.83 2.85 11.99
C PHE A 196 6.56 4.15 12.37
N PHE A 197 7.84 4.23 12.09
CA PHE A 197 8.69 5.41 12.33
C PHE A 197 8.65 6.44 11.18
N GLY A 198 7.58 6.46 10.39
CA GLY A 198 7.43 7.38 9.27
C GLY A 198 6.91 8.76 9.65
N ASP A 199 7.05 9.72 8.71
CA ASP A 199 6.50 11.07 8.86
C ASP A 199 4.97 11.03 8.79
N SER A 200 4.30 11.72 9.71
CA SER A 200 2.84 11.83 9.74
C SER A 200 2.25 12.51 8.49
N ARG A 201 3.07 13.23 7.71
CA ARG A 201 2.71 13.74 6.38
C ARG A 201 2.36 12.66 5.35
N THR A 202 2.75 11.41 5.59
CA THR A 202 2.28 10.24 4.84
C THR A 202 0.76 10.21 4.74
N VAL A 203 0.06 10.52 5.83
CA VAL A 203 -1.41 10.57 5.88
C VAL A 203 -1.97 11.63 4.92
N ASP A 204 -1.35 12.81 4.86
CA ASP A 204 -1.82 13.92 4.02
C ASP A 204 -1.85 13.53 2.54
N VAL A 205 -0.84 12.78 2.09
CA VAL A 205 -0.74 12.28 0.71
C VAL A 205 -1.88 11.30 0.39
N HIS A 206 -2.16 10.37 1.29
CA HIS A 206 -3.25 9.40 1.10
C HIS A 206 -4.62 10.10 1.10
N ILE A 207 -4.84 11.06 2.00
CA ILE A 207 -6.07 11.88 2.02
C ILE A 207 -6.25 12.66 0.71
N LYS A 208 -5.19 13.27 0.18
CA LYS A 208 -5.23 13.98 -1.11
C LYS A 208 -5.71 13.06 -2.23
N ARG A 209 -5.11 11.87 -2.35
CA ARG A 209 -5.47 10.88 -3.38
C ARG A 209 -6.87 10.34 -3.23
N LEU A 210 -7.31 10.08 -2.00
CA LEU A 210 -8.68 9.66 -1.75
C LEU A 210 -9.67 10.71 -2.26
N ARG A 211 -9.41 12.00 -2.02
CA ARG A 211 -10.26 13.08 -2.53
C ARG A 211 -10.25 13.17 -4.06
N GLU A 212 -9.10 12.92 -4.70
CA GLU A 212 -8.98 12.89 -6.16
C GLU A 212 -9.76 11.72 -6.78
N LYS A 213 -9.80 10.56 -6.09
CA LYS A 213 -10.53 9.36 -6.54
C LYS A 213 -12.02 9.38 -6.22
N LEU A 214 -12.43 10.19 -5.24
CA LEU A 214 -13.82 10.29 -4.76
C LEU A 214 -14.31 11.74 -4.88
N PRO A 215 -14.34 12.30 -6.12
CA PRO A 215 -14.73 13.69 -6.33
C PRO A 215 -16.22 13.90 -6.00
N ASP A 216 -16.56 15.13 -5.64
CA ASP A 216 -17.95 15.56 -5.44
C ASP A 216 -18.74 14.77 -4.37
N CYS A 217 -18.04 14.14 -3.42
CA CYS A 217 -18.66 13.31 -2.37
C CYS A 217 -19.65 14.09 -1.47
N GLU A 218 -19.50 15.41 -1.35
CA GLU A 218 -20.41 16.25 -0.55
C GLU A 218 -21.86 16.25 -1.07
N GLN A 219 -22.09 16.04 -2.36
CA GLN A 219 -23.44 15.93 -2.95
C GLN A 219 -24.18 14.67 -2.47
N TYR A 220 -23.44 13.66 -2.02
CA TYR A 220 -23.97 12.41 -1.44
C TYR A 220 -24.09 12.45 0.07
N GLY A 221 -23.87 13.62 0.69
CA GLY A 221 -24.02 13.81 2.13
C GLY A 221 -22.83 13.39 2.99
N TRP A 222 -21.68 13.11 2.38
CA TRP A 222 -20.45 12.78 3.13
C TRP A 222 -19.19 13.40 2.48
N CYS A 223 -18.12 13.56 3.26
CA CYS A 223 -16.83 13.97 2.73
C CYS A 223 -15.68 13.62 3.69
N ILE A 224 -14.46 13.56 3.15
CA ILE A 224 -13.24 13.51 3.97
C ILE A 224 -12.83 14.96 4.28
N ARG A 225 -13.10 15.40 5.50
CA ARG A 225 -12.87 16.79 5.94
C ARG A 225 -11.55 16.95 6.66
N THR A 226 -10.85 18.06 6.37
CA THR A 226 -9.70 18.52 7.17
C THR A 226 -10.22 19.32 8.35
N VAL A 227 -9.77 18.95 9.54
CA VAL A 227 -9.93 19.77 10.77
C VAL A 227 -8.58 20.47 11.01
N TRP A 228 -8.54 21.75 10.67
CA TRP A 228 -7.30 22.54 10.69
C TRP A 228 -6.62 22.51 12.06
N GLY A 229 -5.31 22.28 12.05
CA GLY A 229 -4.51 22.16 13.27
C GLY A 229 -4.69 20.85 14.03
N VAL A 230 -5.60 19.93 13.59
CA VAL A 230 -5.87 18.66 14.28
C VAL A 230 -5.59 17.46 13.36
N GLY A 231 -6.37 17.29 12.28
CA GLY A 231 -6.26 16.12 11.42
C GLY A 231 -7.43 15.96 10.46
N TYR A 232 -8.01 14.76 10.41
CA TYR A 232 -9.01 14.38 9.41
C TYR A 232 -10.19 13.65 10.01
N LYS A 233 -11.34 13.71 9.36
CA LYS A 233 -12.53 12.91 9.67
C LYS A 233 -13.30 12.53 8.40
N PHE A 234 -14.06 11.45 8.46
CA PHE A 234 -15.13 11.16 7.53
C PHE A 234 -16.40 11.82 8.07
N GLU A 235 -16.83 12.91 7.44
CA GLU A 235 -18.00 13.67 7.87
C GLU A 235 -19.24 13.19 7.15
N MET A 236 -20.25 12.81 7.92
CA MET A 236 -21.63 12.59 7.44
C MET A 236 -22.48 13.81 7.78
N LYS A 237 -23.26 14.27 6.82
CA LYS A 237 -24.25 15.35 6.99
C LYS A 237 -25.62 14.79 7.36
#